data_9878f777522cfee7508bd0add1742ef6
#
_entry.id   9878f777522cfee7508bd0add1742ef6
#
_cell.length_a   1.000
_cell.length_b   1.000
_cell.length_c   1.000
_cell.angle_alpha   90.00
_cell.angle_beta   90.00
_cell.angle_gamma   90.00
#
_symmetry.space_group_name_H-M   'P 1'
#
loop_
_entity.id
_entity.type
_entity.pdbx_description
1 polymer ?
#
loop_
_entity_poly.entity_id
_entity_poly.type
_entity_poly.pdbx_seq_one_letter_code
_entity_poly.pdbx_strand_id
1 'polypeptide(L)'
;MGENLYLWTNNCFMTTEIQRIVFSESMKLADLIDVNFKLLNVLSRMGIGLGFGENTIQEVCARQGINLNSFLLICNIYTYDDYIPSAELLSGADPVTIVEYLHNSHSFYLDKEFAGLEKNLKSMVEPCSEKQKKIVARFFEDYKTQVEKHFSYEEEVVFPYVRALKEGRHQASYTIDQFEENHSNIDETLGDLKNIVMKYLPETCDTVMRNEALYRIYRLGEDLEKHTIIEDSVLIPMVNRMEA
;
A
#
# COMPACT_ATOMS: atom_id res chain seq x y z
N MET A 1 -5.20 61.47 26.56
CA MET A 1 -4.10 60.47 26.58
C MET A 1 -4.71 59.24 27.22
N GLY A 2 -5.12 58.30 26.45
CA GLY A 2 -5.71 57.03 26.88
C GLY A 2 -5.12 55.89 26.01
N GLU A 3 -4.28 55.12 26.65
CA GLU A 3 -3.64 53.95 26.03
C GLU A 3 -4.67 52.82 25.93
N ASN A 4 -4.96 52.39 24.72
CA ASN A 4 -5.75 51.19 24.46
C ASN A 4 -4.85 49.94 24.52
N LEU A 5 -4.94 49.24 25.64
CA LEU A 5 -4.33 47.94 25.84
C LEU A 5 -5.19 46.88 25.15
N TYR A 6 -4.75 46.35 24.01
CA TYR A 6 -5.40 45.19 23.40
C TYR A 6 -4.99 43.93 24.16
N LEU A 7 -5.86 43.47 24.99
CA LEU A 7 -5.79 42.15 25.61
C LEU A 7 -6.07 41.09 24.55
N TRP A 8 -5.03 40.37 24.14
CA TRP A 8 -5.16 39.10 23.41
C TRP A 8 -5.66 38.04 24.39
N THR A 9 -6.96 37.78 24.38
CA THR A 9 -7.57 36.68 25.12
C THR A 9 -7.14 35.38 24.47
N ASN A 10 -6.58 34.48 25.28
CA ASN A 10 -6.25 33.09 24.97
C ASN A 10 -7.37 32.41 24.20
N ASN A 11 -7.19 32.20 22.91
CA ASN A 11 -7.99 31.24 22.17
C ASN A 11 -7.62 29.84 22.66
N CYS A 12 -8.50 29.28 23.45
CA CYS A 12 -8.60 27.87 23.75
C CYS A 12 -8.73 27.17 22.42
N PHE A 13 -7.64 26.53 21.94
CA PHE A 13 -7.73 25.56 20.88
C PHE A 13 -8.58 24.40 21.39
N MET A 14 -9.89 24.45 21.13
CA MET A 14 -10.67 23.22 21.12
C MET A 14 -10.06 22.33 20.06
N THR A 15 -9.24 21.38 20.46
CA THR A 15 -8.95 20.19 19.68
C THR A 15 -10.28 19.47 19.56
N THR A 16 -11.03 19.78 18.51
CA THR A 16 -12.11 18.91 18.05
C THR A 16 -11.39 17.60 17.72
N GLU A 17 -11.52 16.59 18.57
CA GLU A 17 -11.24 15.21 18.16
C GLU A 17 -12.16 15.00 16.96
N ILE A 18 -11.57 15.05 15.75
CA ILE A 18 -12.24 14.60 14.55
C ILE A 18 -12.46 13.11 14.81
N GLN A 19 -13.70 12.77 15.14
CA GLN A 19 -14.11 11.40 15.33
C GLN A 19 -13.90 10.72 13.99
N ARG A 20 -12.76 10.00 13.84
CA ARG A 20 -12.42 9.30 12.59
C ARG A 20 -13.48 8.25 12.34
N ILE A 21 -14.10 8.34 11.19
CA ILE A 21 -15.06 7.35 10.73
C ILE A 21 -14.26 6.14 10.27
N VAL A 22 -14.03 5.20 11.17
CA VAL A 22 -13.49 3.88 10.81
C VAL A 22 -14.57 3.15 10.00
N PHE A 23 -14.18 2.55 8.90
CA PHE A 23 -15.11 1.81 8.05
C PHE A 23 -15.74 0.64 8.80
N SER A 24 -17.05 0.51 8.64
CA SER A 24 -17.85 -0.53 9.27
C SER A 24 -18.67 -1.31 8.22
N GLU A 25 -19.08 -2.51 8.58
CA GLU A 25 -19.80 -3.44 7.72
C GLU A 25 -21.08 -2.89 7.10
N SER A 26 -21.78 -1.99 7.82
CA SER A 26 -23.06 -1.41 7.42
C SER A 26 -22.91 -0.20 6.48
N MET A 27 -21.71 0.32 6.27
CA MET A 27 -21.48 1.40 5.33
C MET A 27 -21.67 0.92 3.89
N LYS A 28 -22.17 1.80 3.01
CA LYS A 28 -22.23 1.52 1.58
C LYS A 28 -20.83 1.47 1.00
N LEU A 29 -20.57 0.54 0.08
CA LEU A 29 -19.26 0.43 -0.54
C LEU A 29 -18.93 1.67 -1.39
N ALA A 30 -19.91 2.36 -1.94
CA ALA A 30 -19.71 3.63 -2.64
C ALA A 30 -19.14 4.71 -1.72
N ASP A 31 -19.68 4.85 -0.50
CA ASP A 31 -19.21 5.86 0.47
C ASP A 31 -17.73 5.67 0.84
N LEU A 32 -17.26 4.41 0.85
CA LEU A 32 -15.86 4.07 1.07
C LEU A 32 -14.94 4.70 0.01
N ILE A 33 -15.35 4.62 -1.25
CA ILE A 33 -14.59 5.18 -2.39
C ILE A 33 -14.63 6.71 -2.35
N ASP A 34 -15.75 7.31 -1.97
CA ASP A 34 -15.87 8.77 -1.81
C ASP A 34 -14.97 9.31 -0.70
N VAL A 35 -14.75 8.54 0.36
CA VAL A 35 -13.78 8.88 1.42
C VAL A 35 -12.35 8.76 0.91
N ASN A 36 -12.05 7.69 0.18
CA ASN A 36 -10.70 7.44 -0.35
C ASN A 36 -10.75 6.70 -1.70
N PHE A 37 -10.64 7.44 -2.80
CA PHE A 37 -10.67 6.86 -4.15
C PHE A 37 -9.54 5.86 -4.44
N LYS A 38 -8.43 5.86 -3.67
CA LYS A 38 -7.35 4.88 -3.81
C LYS A 38 -7.81 3.45 -3.50
N LEU A 39 -8.91 3.31 -2.75
CA LEU A 39 -9.55 2.02 -2.49
C LEU A 39 -10.07 1.33 -3.75
N LEU A 40 -10.19 2.02 -4.89
CA LEU A 40 -10.45 1.38 -6.19
C LEU A 40 -9.38 0.32 -6.54
N ASN A 41 -8.11 0.56 -6.17
CA ASN A 41 -7.04 -0.43 -6.34
C ASN A 41 -7.23 -1.62 -5.39
N VAL A 42 -7.63 -1.35 -4.14
CA VAL A 42 -7.92 -2.41 -3.16
C VAL A 42 -9.06 -3.30 -3.66
N LEU A 43 -10.18 -2.70 -4.10
CA LEU A 43 -11.31 -3.44 -4.65
C LEU A 43 -10.89 -4.32 -5.83
N SER A 44 -10.13 -3.75 -6.77
CA SER A 44 -9.64 -4.49 -7.94
C SER A 44 -8.78 -5.69 -7.56
N ARG A 45 -7.88 -5.55 -6.58
CA ARG A 45 -7.02 -6.65 -6.09
C ARG A 45 -7.80 -7.71 -5.32
N MET A 46 -8.91 -7.34 -4.71
CA MET A 46 -9.83 -8.27 -4.04
C MET A 46 -10.89 -8.86 -4.99
N GLY A 47 -10.80 -8.59 -6.29
CA GLY A 47 -11.74 -9.11 -7.29
C GLY A 47 -13.12 -8.45 -7.25
N ILE A 48 -13.27 -7.31 -6.56
CA ILE A 48 -14.54 -6.58 -6.47
C ILE A 48 -14.65 -5.63 -7.66
N GLY A 49 -15.54 -5.96 -8.61
CA GLY A 49 -15.87 -5.10 -9.75
C GLY A 49 -16.78 -3.94 -9.37
N LEU A 50 -16.73 -2.86 -10.16
CA LEU A 50 -17.70 -1.76 -10.04
C LEU A 50 -19.10 -2.21 -10.49
N GLY A 51 -20.12 -1.43 -10.14
CA GLY A 51 -21.53 -1.77 -10.42
C GLY A 51 -22.23 -2.48 -9.25
N PHE A 52 -21.68 -2.35 -8.04
CA PHE A 52 -22.26 -2.92 -6.82
C PHE A 52 -23.51 -2.18 -6.29
N GLY A 53 -23.91 -1.08 -6.91
CA GLY A 53 -25.11 -0.29 -6.54
C GLY A 53 -25.01 0.28 -5.12
N GLU A 54 -26.12 0.20 -4.39
CA GLU A 54 -26.28 0.72 -3.03
C GLU A 54 -25.89 -0.34 -1.95
N ASN A 55 -25.23 -1.44 -2.33
CA ASN A 55 -24.90 -2.52 -1.39
C ASN A 55 -23.89 -2.04 -0.33
N THR A 56 -24.08 -2.57 0.87
CA THR A 56 -23.16 -2.39 1.99
C THR A 56 -21.86 -3.20 1.78
N ILE A 57 -20.84 -2.85 2.55
CA ILE A 57 -19.58 -3.59 2.58
C ILE A 57 -19.84 -5.06 2.89
N GLN A 58 -20.66 -5.35 3.92
CA GLN A 58 -21.01 -6.71 4.31
C GLN A 58 -21.69 -7.49 3.18
N GLU A 59 -22.67 -6.90 2.49
CA GLU A 59 -23.36 -7.54 1.38
C GLU A 59 -22.43 -7.87 0.20
N VAL A 60 -21.51 -6.95 -0.11
CA VAL A 60 -20.54 -7.18 -1.19
C VAL A 60 -19.54 -8.26 -0.80
N CYS A 61 -18.96 -8.22 0.40
CA CYS A 61 -18.04 -9.23 0.90
C CYS A 61 -18.70 -10.63 0.95
N ALA A 62 -19.92 -10.73 1.48
CA ALA A 62 -20.65 -11.99 1.52
C ALA A 62 -20.92 -12.58 0.12
N ARG A 63 -21.29 -11.74 -0.85
CA ARG A 63 -21.54 -12.17 -2.23
C ARG A 63 -20.28 -12.66 -2.94
N GLN A 64 -19.10 -12.07 -2.61
CA GLN A 64 -17.82 -12.40 -3.22
C GLN A 64 -17.05 -13.48 -2.45
N GLY A 65 -17.55 -13.91 -1.28
CA GLY A 65 -16.84 -14.87 -0.42
C GLY A 65 -15.59 -14.29 0.24
N ILE A 66 -15.51 -12.96 0.39
CA ILE A 66 -14.39 -12.27 1.01
C ILE A 66 -14.61 -12.18 2.52
N ASN A 67 -13.56 -12.48 3.30
CA ASN A 67 -13.62 -12.30 4.75
C ASN A 67 -13.79 -10.80 5.08
N LEU A 68 -14.88 -10.45 5.74
CA LEU A 68 -15.26 -9.07 6.05
C LEU A 68 -14.22 -8.34 6.90
N ASN A 69 -13.68 -8.99 7.94
CA ASN A 69 -12.69 -8.37 8.81
C ASN A 69 -11.37 -8.11 8.09
N SER A 70 -10.93 -9.04 7.24
CA SER A 70 -9.76 -8.83 6.37
C SER A 70 -9.98 -7.65 5.43
N PHE A 71 -11.14 -7.52 4.81
CA PHE A 71 -11.48 -6.38 3.95
C PHE A 71 -11.45 -5.05 4.71
N LEU A 72 -12.09 -5.00 5.89
CA LEU A 72 -12.13 -3.79 6.72
C LEU A 72 -10.72 -3.38 7.20
N LEU A 73 -9.87 -4.33 7.62
CA LEU A 73 -8.49 -4.07 8.01
C LEU A 73 -7.72 -3.39 6.87
N ILE A 74 -7.73 -3.97 5.68
CA ILE A 74 -7.04 -3.45 4.50
C ILE A 74 -7.55 -2.04 4.16
N CYS A 75 -8.87 -1.83 4.07
CA CYS A 75 -9.44 -0.55 3.70
C CYS A 75 -9.13 0.57 4.73
N ASN A 76 -9.15 0.25 6.03
CA ASN A 76 -8.82 1.20 7.07
C ASN A 76 -7.32 1.56 7.06
N ILE A 77 -6.41 0.59 6.87
CA ILE A 77 -4.97 0.84 6.73
C ILE A 77 -4.68 1.73 5.51
N TYR A 78 -5.33 1.49 4.38
CA TYR A 78 -5.17 2.31 3.19
C TYR A 78 -5.68 3.75 3.34
N THR A 79 -6.57 3.98 4.28
CA THR A 79 -7.24 5.29 4.42
C THR A 79 -6.67 6.13 5.54
N TYR A 80 -6.24 5.51 6.64
CA TYR A 80 -5.82 6.21 7.85
C TYR A 80 -4.38 5.84 8.22
N ASP A 81 -3.46 6.81 8.15
CA ASP A 81 -2.01 6.56 8.35
C ASP A 81 -1.65 6.09 9.75
N ASP A 82 -2.45 6.43 10.75
CA ASP A 82 -2.26 6.05 12.15
C ASP A 82 -3.29 5.00 12.62
N TYR A 83 -3.90 4.25 11.68
CA TYR A 83 -4.81 3.18 12.02
C TYR A 83 -4.08 2.02 12.69
N ILE A 84 -4.54 1.65 13.88
CA ILE A 84 -4.05 0.48 14.60
C ILE A 84 -5.13 -0.59 14.56
N PRO A 85 -4.86 -1.76 13.98
CA PRO A 85 -5.80 -2.88 13.96
C PRO A 85 -6.26 -3.29 15.35
N SER A 86 -7.58 -3.40 15.56
CA SER A 86 -8.09 -3.91 16.83
C SER A 86 -7.87 -5.42 16.95
N ALA A 87 -7.70 -5.91 18.19
CA ALA A 87 -7.54 -7.32 18.45
C ALA A 87 -8.75 -8.14 17.98
N GLU A 88 -9.96 -7.55 18.02
CA GLU A 88 -11.20 -8.16 17.56
C GLU A 88 -11.19 -8.37 16.04
N LEU A 89 -10.87 -7.34 15.26
CA LEU A 89 -10.76 -7.44 13.80
C LEU A 89 -9.67 -8.42 13.38
N LEU A 90 -8.49 -8.37 14.03
CA LEU A 90 -7.41 -9.32 13.76
C LEU A 90 -7.80 -10.76 14.05
N SER A 91 -8.58 -11.02 15.12
CA SER A 91 -9.01 -12.38 15.46
C SER A 91 -10.07 -12.94 14.51
N GLY A 92 -10.88 -12.07 13.92
CA GLY A 92 -11.92 -12.46 12.96
C GLY A 92 -11.45 -12.41 11.50
N ALA A 93 -10.24 -11.91 11.24
CA ALA A 93 -9.66 -11.87 9.89
C ALA A 93 -9.17 -13.26 9.46
N ASP A 94 -9.10 -13.47 8.15
CA ASP A 94 -8.58 -14.70 7.57
C ASP A 94 -7.20 -14.45 6.93
N PRO A 95 -6.14 -15.12 7.40
CA PRO A 95 -4.80 -14.93 6.87
C PRO A 95 -4.67 -15.32 5.40
N VAL A 96 -5.48 -16.26 4.89
CA VAL A 96 -5.47 -16.62 3.48
C VAL A 96 -6.01 -15.48 2.64
N THR A 97 -7.07 -14.80 3.06
CA THR A 97 -7.58 -13.60 2.37
C THR A 97 -6.55 -12.47 2.34
N ILE A 98 -5.78 -12.28 3.42
CA ILE A 98 -4.67 -11.30 3.44
C ILE A 98 -3.58 -11.70 2.43
N VAL A 99 -3.13 -12.95 2.45
CA VAL A 99 -2.12 -13.47 1.51
C VAL A 99 -2.58 -13.34 0.04
N GLU A 100 -3.84 -13.64 -0.26
CA GLU A 100 -4.39 -13.48 -1.61
C GLU A 100 -4.40 -12.01 -2.06
N TYR A 101 -4.72 -11.08 -1.15
CA TYR A 101 -4.64 -9.66 -1.42
C TYR A 101 -3.20 -9.21 -1.72
N LEU A 102 -2.22 -9.62 -0.91
CA LEU A 102 -0.80 -9.31 -1.10
C LEU A 102 -0.28 -9.91 -2.41
N HIS A 103 -0.59 -11.17 -2.72
CA HIS A 103 -0.27 -11.81 -3.98
C HIS A 103 -0.80 -11.04 -5.21
N ASN A 104 -2.08 -10.63 -5.16
CA ASN A 104 -2.68 -9.84 -6.23
C ASN A 104 -2.04 -8.44 -6.34
N SER A 105 -1.53 -7.91 -5.22
CA SER A 105 -0.78 -6.65 -5.19
C SER A 105 0.57 -6.78 -5.89
N HIS A 106 1.31 -7.88 -5.70
CA HIS A 106 2.55 -8.16 -6.44
C HIS A 106 2.33 -8.17 -7.95
N SER A 107 1.32 -8.91 -8.41
CA SER A 107 0.95 -8.93 -9.84
C SER A 107 0.60 -7.54 -10.36
N PHE A 108 -0.14 -6.74 -9.58
CA PHE A 108 -0.49 -5.37 -9.95
C PHE A 108 0.75 -4.48 -10.08
N TYR A 109 1.71 -4.56 -9.16
CA TYR A 109 2.93 -3.76 -9.20
C TYR A 109 3.81 -4.15 -10.38
N LEU A 110 4.07 -5.45 -10.55
CA LEU A 110 4.99 -5.95 -11.58
C LEU A 110 4.41 -5.76 -13.00
N ASP A 111 3.15 -6.11 -13.21
CA ASP A 111 2.56 -6.15 -14.54
C ASP A 111 2.03 -4.78 -15.02
N LYS A 112 1.57 -3.93 -14.09
CA LYS A 112 0.92 -2.66 -14.47
C LYS A 112 1.73 -1.43 -14.06
N GLU A 113 2.09 -1.32 -12.77
CA GLU A 113 2.73 -0.10 -12.27
C GLU A 113 4.15 0.05 -12.79
N PHE A 114 4.95 -1.02 -12.77
CA PHE A 114 6.33 -0.96 -13.30
C PHE A 114 6.35 -0.79 -14.81
N ALA A 115 5.51 -1.49 -15.55
CA ALA A 115 5.42 -1.31 -17.00
C ALA A 115 5.02 0.13 -17.37
N GLY A 116 4.07 0.72 -16.63
CA GLY A 116 3.66 2.10 -16.81
C GLY A 116 4.74 3.10 -16.45
N LEU A 117 5.47 2.89 -15.34
CA LEU A 117 6.56 3.74 -14.91
C LEU A 117 7.73 3.69 -15.91
N GLU A 118 8.12 2.50 -16.35
CA GLU A 118 9.16 2.31 -17.35
C GLU A 118 8.87 3.07 -18.65
N LYS A 119 7.62 2.98 -19.13
CA LYS A 119 7.16 3.72 -20.31
C LYS A 119 7.30 5.22 -20.10
N ASN A 120 6.86 5.75 -18.96
CA ASN A 120 6.94 7.19 -18.66
C ASN A 120 8.38 7.66 -18.55
N LEU A 121 9.26 6.90 -17.87
CA LEU A 121 10.67 7.20 -17.75
C LEU A 121 11.37 7.22 -19.12
N LYS A 122 11.14 6.22 -19.98
CA LYS A 122 11.69 6.19 -21.35
C LYS A 122 11.25 7.39 -22.16
N SER A 123 9.97 7.73 -22.15
CA SER A 123 9.44 8.89 -22.87
C SER A 123 9.99 10.21 -22.33
N MET A 124 10.11 10.35 -21.01
CA MET A 124 10.65 11.53 -20.34
C MET A 124 12.08 11.84 -20.77
N VAL A 125 12.95 10.82 -20.85
CA VAL A 125 14.38 10.99 -21.16
C VAL A 125 14.69 10.95 -22.67
N GLU A 126 13.70 10.79 -23.52
CA GLU A 126 13.89 10.67 -24.97
C GLU A 126 14.69 11.84 -25.57
N PRO A 127 14.44 13.12 -25.20
CA PRO A 127 15.27 14.26 -25.68
C PRO A 127 16.60 14.41 -24.94
N CYS A 128 16.89 13.59 -23.93
CA CYS A 128 18.10 13.71 -23.12
C CYS A 128 19.29 12.97 -23.74
N SER A 129 20.50 13.19 -23.20
CA SER A 129 21.72 12.51 -23.66
C SER A 129 21.67 11.00 -23.37
N GLU A 130 22.39 10.21 -24.17
CA GLU A 130 22.49 8.75 -23.96
C GLU A 130 23.03 8.36 -22.58
N LYS A 131 23.89 9.22 -21.99
CA LYS A 131 24.36 9.02 -20.61
C LYS A 131 23.21 9.10 -19.61
N GLN A 132 22.33 10.09 -19.75
CA GLN A 132 21.18 10.29 -18.87
C GLN A 132 20.13 9.19 -19.03
N LYS A 133 19.84 8.77 -20.27
CA LYS A 133 18.97 7.63 -20.55
C LYS A 133 19.45 6.36 -19.83
N LYS A 134 20.74 6.05 -19.94
CA LYS A 134 21.34 4.89 -19.28
C LYS A 134 21.30 4.97 -17.75
N ILE A 135 21.50 6.15 -17.17
CA ILE A 135 21.43 6.34 -15.72
C ILE A 135 20.01 6.04 -15.22
N VAL A 136 19.00 6.67 -15.82
CA VAL A 136 17.60 6.46 -15.40
C VAL A 136 17.17 5.01 -15.59
N ALA A 137 17.48 4.40 -16.74
CA ALA A 137 17.15 3.01 -17.00
C ALA A 137 17.80 2.06 -15.99
N ARG A 138 19.07 2.28 -15.62
CA ARG A 138 19.78 1.46 -14.66
C ARG A 138 19.16 1.57 -13.26
N PHE A 139 18.91 2.78 -12.77
CA PHE A 139 18.29 2.96 -11.45
C PHE A 139 16.90 2.32 -11.37
N PHE A 140 16.12 2.41 -12.42
CA PHE A 140 14.82 1.77 -12.49
C PHE A 140 14.94 0.23 -12.48
N GLU A 141 15.86 -0.32 -13.26
CA GLU A 141 16.09 -1.77 -13.34
C GLU A 141 16.63 -2.33 -12.01
N ASP A 142 17.58 -1.62 -11.39
CA ASP A 142 18.11 -2.00 -10.07
C ASP A 142 16.98 -2.03 -9.02
N TYR A 143 16.09 -1.02 -9.02
CA TYR A 143 14.93 -0.97 -8.15
C TYR A 143 13.94 -2.13 -8.42
N LYS A 144 13.59 -2.34 -9.67
CA LYS A 144 12.68 -3.41 -10.09
C LYS A 144 13.21 -4.78 -9.65
N THR A 145 14.51 -5.04 -9.85
CA THR A 145 15.14 -6.29 -9.43
C THR A 145 15.08 -6.51 -7.92
N GLN A 146 15.23 -5.45 -7.12
CA GLN A 146 15.12 -5.55 -5.67
C GLN A 146 13.69 -5.92 -5.24
N VAL A 147 12.68 -5.26 -5.82
CA VAL A 147 11.27 -5.54 -5.53
C VAL A 147 10.89 -6.96 -5.99
N GLU A 148 11.29 -7.37 -7.19
CA GLU A 148 11.04 -8.73 -7.70
C GLU A 148 11.64 -9.80 -6.77
N LYS A 149 12.85 -9.59 -6.26
CA LYS A 149 13.49 -10.51 -5.32
C LYS A 149 12.73 -10.59 -3.99
N HIS A 150 12.27 -9.46 -3.48
CA HIS A 150 11.49 -9.38 -2.26
C HIS A 150 10.17 -10.15 -2.41
N PHE A 151 9.39 -9.84 -3.43
CA PHE A 151 8.12 -10.53 -3.70
C PHE A 151 8.32 -12.03 -3.98
N SER A 152 9.39 -12.42 -4.68
CA SER A 152 9.68 -13.86 -4.90
C SER A 152 9.87 -14.62 -3.60
N TYR A 153 10.52 -14.02 -2.59
CA TYR A 153 10.67 -14.64 -1.28
C TYR A 153 9.31 -14.83 -0.59
N GLU A 154 8.43 -13.86 -0.65
CA GLU A 154 7.09 -13.96 -0.08
C GLU A 154 6.24 -15.02 -0.79
N GLU A 155 6.27 -15.03 -2.11
CA GLU A 155 5.52 -15.99 -2.93
C GLU A 155 6.00 -17.43 -2.75
N GLU A 156 7.32 -17.63 -2.62
CA GLU A 156 7.91 -18.98 -2.56
C GLU A 156 8.00 -19.54 -1.14
N VAL A 157 8.09 -18.67 -0.12
CA VAL A 157 8.33 -19.08 1.27
C VAL A 157 7.19 -18.67 2.19
N VAL A 158 6.90 -17.35 2.28
CA VAL A 158 5.99 -16.82 3.31
C VAL A 158 4.54 -17.24 3.05
N PHE A 159 4.03 -17.00 1.86
CA PHE A 159 2.62 -17.29 1.54
C PHE A 159 2.28 -18.79 1.57
N PRO A 160 3.13 -19.69 1.05
CA PRO A 160 2.93 -21.14 1.24
C PRO A 160 2.96 -21.56 2.71
N TYR A 161 3.84 -20.95 3.52
CA TYR A 161 3.91 -21.22 4.95
C TYR A 161 2.62 -20.83 5.68
N VAL A 162 2.10 -19.63 5.43
CA VAL A 162 0.83 -19.16 6.02
C VAL A 162 -0.33 -20.08 5.65
N ARG A 163 -0.42 -20.49 4.39
CA ARG A 163 -1.45 -21.43 3.94
C ARG A 163 -1.32 -22.80 4.62
N ALA A 164 -0.09 -23.30 4.76
CA ALA A 164 0.17 -24.56 5.44
C ALA A 164 -0.24 -24.51 6.93
N LEU A 165 0.10 -23.43 7.63
CA LEU A 165 -0.32 -23.24 9.03
C LEU A 165 -1.84 -23.19 9.17
N LYS A 166 -2.54 -22.52 8.27
CA LYS A 166 -4.01 -22.46 8.27
C LYS A 166 -4.66 -23.83 8.12
N GLU A 167 -3.99 -24.75 7.43
CA GLU A 167 -4.41 -26.15 7.27
C GLU A 167 -3.93 -27.06 8.43
N GLY A 168 -3.32 -26.50 9.47
CA GLY A 168 -2.80 -27.24 10.63
C GLY A 168 -1.48 -27.99 10.35
N ARG A 169 -0.76 -27.63 9.28
CA ARG A 169 0.55 -28.20 8.92
C ARG A 169 1.68 -27.30 9.42
N HIS A 170 2.28 -27.64 10.54
CA HIS A 170 3.41 -26.89 11.09
C HIS A 170 4.73 -27.34 10.47
N GLN A 171 5.54 -26.38 10.01
CA GLN A 171 6.91 -26.62 9.52
C GLN A 171 7.91 -26.23 10.62
N ALA A 172 8.60 -27.21 11.19
CA ALA A 172 9.55 -27.00 12.28
C ALA A 172 10.81 -26.18 11.90
N SER A 173 11.05 -25.93 10.60
CA SER A 173 12.25 -25.28 10.07
C SER A 173 12.07 -23.79 9.74
N TYR A 174 10.86 -23.26 9.83
CA TYR A 174 10.56 -21.87 9.49
C TYR A 174 9.59 -21.26 10.50
N THR A 175 9.81 -20.01 10.86
CA THR A 175 8.90 -19.18 11.66
C THR A 175 8.75 -17.81 11.01
N ILE A 176 7.65 -17.12 11.30
CA ILE A 176 7.40 -15.79 10.74
C ILE A 176 8.41 -14.74 11.20
N ASP A 177 9.06 -14.93 12.34
CA ASP A 177 10.14 -14.06 12.83
C ASP A 177 11.28 -13.96 11.80
N GLN A 178 11.55 -15.02 11.05
CA GLN A 178 12.57 -15.01 9.99
C GLN A 178 12.20 -14.09 8.82
N PHE A 179 10.91 -13.91 8.57
CA PHE A 179 10.43 -12.91 7.60
C PHE A 179 10.62 -11.51 8.15
N GLU A 180 10.21 -11.25 9.38
CA GLU A 180 10.37 -9.94 10.03
C GLU A 180 11.83 -9.48 10.05
N GLU A 181 12.78 -10.38 10.40
CA GLU A 181 14.20 -10.07 10.41
C GLU A 181 14.79 -9.77 9.02
N ASN A 182 14.24 -10.36 7.96
CA ASN A 182 14.74 -10.23 6.59
C ASN A 182 13.94 -9.23 5.73
N HIS A 183 12.90 -8.63 6.28
CA HIS A 183 12.05 -7.67 5.59
C HIS A 183 12.88 -6.44 5.21
N SER A 184 13.23 -6.33 3.91
CA SER A 184 14.10 -5.27 3.40
C SER A 184 13.30 -4.01 3.10
N ASN A 185 13.86 -2.86 3.44
CA ASN A 185 13.28 -1.57 3.08
C ASN A 185 13.53 -1.28 1.58
N ILE A 186 12.53 -1.55 0.74
CA ILE A 186 12.55 -1.26 -0.71
C ILE A 186 12.25 0.22 -1.03
N ASP A 187 11.85 1.02 -0.04
CA ASP A 187 11.44 2.42 -0.21
C ASP A 187 12.62 3.36 -0.49
N GLU A 188 13.81 3.05 0.05
CA GLU A 188 14.99 3.91 -0.11
C GLU A 188 15.39 4.05 -1.59
N THR A 189 15.42 2.95 -2.32
CA THR A 189 15.82 2.94 -3.75
C THR A 189 14.80 3.67 -4.64
N LEU A 190 13.50 3.58 -4.32
CA LEU A 190 12.47 4.37 -5.01
C LEU A 190 12.63 5.86 -4.72
N GLY A 191 13.03 6.21 -3.49
CA GLY A 191 13.40 7.56 -3.09
C GLY A 191 14.55 8.14 -3.91
N ASP A 192 15.55 7.33 -4.22
CA ASP A 192 16.68 7.72 -5.08
C ASP A 192 16.23 7.98 -6.52
N LEU A 193 15.43 7.09 -7.12
CA LEU A 193 14.87 7.31 -8.45
C LEU A 193 14.04 8.60 -8.50
N LYS A 194 13.20 8.84 -7.50
CA LYS A 194 12.44 10.09 -7.34
C LYS A 194 13.37 11.32 -7.35
N ASN A 195 14.44 11.29 -6.56
CA ASN A 195 15.40 12.38 -6.48
C ASN A 195 16.12 12.62 -7.82
N ILE A 196 16.49 11.56 -8.54
CA ILE A 196 17.09 11.66 -9.88
C ILE A 196 16.13 12.36 -10.83
N VAL A 197 14.89 11.92 -10.90
CA VAL A 197 13.87 12.48 -11.80
C VAL A 197 13.59 13.95 -11.46
N MET A 198 13.49 14.28 -10.17
CA MET A 198 13.11 15.61 -9.71
C MET A 198 14.26 16.63 -9.79
N LYS A 199 15.47 16.24 -9.36
CA LYS A 199 16.54 17.18 -9.04
C LYS A 199 17.71 17.16 -10.04
N TYR A 200 17.98 16.02 -10.67
CA TYR A 200 19.27 15.84 -11.37
C TYR A 200 19.16 15.66 -12.87
N LEU A 201 17.95 15.56 -13.42
CA LEU A 201 17.76 15.58 -14.87
C LEU A 201 17.66 17.00 -15.41
N PRO A 202 18.18 17.27 -16.65
CA PRO A 202 18.16 18.58 -17.25
C PRO A 202 16.74 19.02 -17.64
N GLU A 203 16.60 20.34 -17.88
CA GLU A 203 15.32 20.93 -18.33
C GLU A 203 14.92 20.46 -19.74
N THR A 204 15.87 19.89 -20.50
CA THR A 204 15.61 19.34 -21.85
C THR A 204 14.74 18.08 -21.81
N CYS A 205 14.61 17.39 -20.67
CA CYS A 205 13.68 16.28 -20.53
C CYS A 205 12.23 16.75 -20.66
N ASP A 206 11.38 15.90 -21.23
CA ASP A 206 9.96 16.22 -21.40
C ASP A 206 9.27 16.47 -20.04
N THR A 207 8.76 17.69 -19.85
CA THR A 207 8.18 18.14 -18.58
C THR A 207 6.87 17.40 -18.25
N VAL A 208 6.05 17.12 -19.27
CA VAL A 208 4.76 16.43 -19.06
C VAL A 208 5.05 15.00 -18.61
N MET A 209 5.92 14.30 -19.32
CA MET A 209 6.29 12.93 -18.97
C MET A 209 7.05 12.85 -17.64
N ARG A 210 7.81 13.90 -17.28
CA ARG A 210 8.46 14.00 -15.97
C ARG A 210 7.44 14.07 -14.84
N ASN A 211 6.42 14.89 -14.98
CA ASN A 211 5.35 14.99 -14.00
C ASN A 211 4.58 13.67 -13.89
N GLU A 212 4.25 13.03 -15.02
CA GLU A 212 3.59 11.73 -15.03
C GLU A 212 4.43 10.65 -14.34
N ALA A 213 5.75 10.61 -14.60
CA ALA A 213 6.66 9.70 -13.93
C ALA A 213 6.70 9.95 -12.40
N LEU A 214 6.78 11.22 -11.97
CA LEU A 214 6.78 11.58 -10.56
C LEU A 214 5.46 11.22 -9.87
N TYR A 215 4.30 11.51 -10.47
CA TYR A 215 3.00 11.11 -9.94
C TYR A 215 2.91 9.59 -9.75
N ARG A 216 3.41 8.83 -10.72
CA ARG A 216 3.44 7.37 -10.63
C ARG A 216 4.40 6.90 -9.54
N ILE A 217 5.60 7.48 -9.41
CA ILE A 217 6.55 7.15 -8.35
C ILE A 217 5.95 7.42 -6.96
N TYR A 218 5.31 8.58 -6.76
CA TYR A 218 4.67 8.90 -5.48
C TYR A 218 3.55 7.92 -5.13
N ARG A 219 2.67 7.63 -6.10
CA ARG A 219 1.57 6.67 -5.89
C ARG A 219 2.06 5.26 -5.61
N LEU A 220 3.11 4.82 -6.33
CA LEU A 220 3.72 3.51 -6.12
C LEU A 220 4.34 3.41 -4.73
N GLY A 221 5.11 4.43 -4.29
CA GLY A 221 5.70 4.45 -2.97
C GLY A 221 4.66 4.41 -1.86
N GLU A 222 3.62 5.23 -1.96
CA GLU A 222 2.51 5.24 -0.99
C GLU A 222 1.76 3.88 -0.94
N ASP A 223 1.58 3.24 -2.08
CA ASP A 223 0.87 1.96 -2.16
C ASP A 223 1.74 0.81 -1.61
N LEU A 224 3.05 0.80 -1.87
CA LEU A 224 4.00 -0.14 -1.29
C LEU A 224 4.14 0.03 0.22
N GLU A 225 4.17 1.26 0.74
CA GLU A 225 4.15 1.54 2.18
C GLU A 225 2.92 0.91 2.86
N LYS A 226 1.73 1.04 2.24
CA LYS A 226 0.50 0.40 2.76
C LYS A 226 0.57 -1.13 2.69
N HIS A 227 1.21 -1.67 1.65
CA HIS A 227 1.47 -3.11 1.52
C HIS A 227 2.32 -3.61 2.70
N THR A 228 3.46 -2.98 2.97
CA THR A 228 4.33 -3.28 4.13
C THR A 228 3.59 -3.15 5.47
N ILE A 229 2.78 -2.10 5.66
CA ILE A 229 1.98 -1.95 6.89
C ILE A 229 1.00 -3.12 7.07
N ILE A 230 0.41 -3.66 6.00
CA ILE A 230 -0.47 -4.83 6.10
C ILE A 230 0.32 -6.07 6.52
N GLU A 231 1.53 -6.26 6.01
CA GLU A 231 2.41 -7.35 6.41
C GLU A 231 2.77 -7.26 7.89
N ASP A 232 3.29 -6.10 8.30
CA ASP A 232 3.81 -5.88 9.65
C ASP A 232 2.69 -5.84 10.72
N SER A 233 1.57 -5.17 10.42
CA SER A 233 0.53 -4.94 11.42
C SER A 233 -0.64 -5.93 11.38
N VAL A 234 -0.76 -6.73 10.30
CA VAL A 234 -1.83 -7.72 10.16
C VAL A 234 -1.28 -9.13 9.97
N LEU A 235 -0.51 -9.39 8.91
CA LEU A 235 -0.08 -10.75 8.58
C LEU A 235 0.82 -11.35 9.65
N ILE A 236 1.92 -10.67 10.00
CA ILE A 236 2.88 -11.14 11.02
C ILE A 236 2.19 -11.41 12.36
N PRO A 237 1.40 -10.47 12.95
CA PRO A 237 0.69 -10.73 14.21
C PRO A 237 -0.33 -11.88 14.13
N MET A 238 -0.97 -12.09 12.98
CA MET A 238 -1.88 -13.22 12.80
C MET A 238 -1.13 -14.54 12.77
N VAL A 239 0.00 -14.61 12.05
CA VAL A 239 0.82 -15.83 11.94
C VAL A 239 1.45 -16.18 13.28
N ASN A 240 2.00 -15.21 14.01
CA ASN A 240 2.54 -15.41 15.37
C ASN A 240 1.51 -16.06 16.33
N ARG A 241 0.22 -15.69 16.20
CA ARG A 241 -0.83 -16.33 16.99
C ARG A 241 -1.14 -17.77 16.54
N MET A 242 -0.89 -18.10 15.29
CA MET A 242 -1.11 -19.46 14.77
C MET A 242 0.05 -20.39 15.09
N GLU A 243 1.26 -19.83 15.32
CA GLU A 243 2.45 -20.56 15.74
C GLU A 243 2.46 -20.88 17.24
N ALA A 244 1.76 -20.06 18.08
CA ALA A 244 1.68 -20.20 19.53
C ALA A 244 0.79 -21.39 19.98
#